data_edaa98d1cad888d4e845b735ef496bc5
#
_entry.id   edaa98d1cad888d4e845b735ef496bc5
#
_cell.length_a   1.000
_cell.length_b   1.000
_cell.length_c   1.000
_cell.angle_alpha   90.00
_cell.angle_beta   90.00
_cell.angle_gamma   90.00
#
_symmetry.space_group_name_H-M   'P 1'
#
loop_
_entity.id
_entity.type
_entity.pdbx_description
1 polymer ?
#
loop_
_entity_poly.entity_id
_entity_poly.type
_entity_poly.pdbx_seq_one_letter_code
_entity_poly.pdbx_strand_id
1 'polypeptide(L)'
;MPDDVRLVHAPEFPPGLTWYNTPRPLTLAGLRGKAVLLDFWTYCCINCMHVLPDLNYLEERFKDAPFQVIGVHCAKFPNEKVDGHVRHAILRYGIRHPVVVDPDFSVWQSFAVRAWPTLVMIDPLGYVVGHLPGEGHRAQIEAYLEQALPQYRAQGVVREGGAVTYLERDLRGSGLPGRLAGQALQQDAGTDRPPRASRPVQGADAAAMGTATALLYPGKVAADPAAGTLWIADTGHHQLAEVGKDGEVLRRIGSGRAGFADGGPQAALLNTPQGLSVADGALYLADTGNHAIRAVELDSGRVTTVAGTGEQARHGAKGGPVLQTALNSPWDVVHKDGTLYVAMAGRHQLWRVQLARR
;
A
#
# COMPACT_ATOMS: atom_id res chain seq x y z
N MET A 1 -7.62 24.13 -31.08
CA MET A 1 -7.03 22.78 -30.94
C MET A 1 -5.87 22.74 -31.90
N PRO A 2 -4.64 22.35 -31.50
CA PRO A 2 -3.62 22.10 -32.50
C PRO A 2 -4.07 20.86 -33.26
N ASP A 3 -4.26 21.01 -34.55
CA ASP A 3 -4.57 19.97 -35.52
C ASP A 3 -3.41 19.01 -35.59
N ASP A 4 -3.65 17.70 -35.36
CA ASP A 4 -2.81 16.53 -35.63
C ASP A 4 -2.36 15.69 -34.41
N VAL A 5 -3.13 15.64 -33.32
CA VAL A 5 -2.93 14.57 -32.34
C VAL A 5 -3.61 13.30 -32.87
N ARG A 6 -2.86 12.39 -33.49
CA ARG A 6 -3.37 11.07 -33.85
C ARG A 6 -3.73 10.31 -32.56
N LEU A 7 -5.02 10.27 -32.24
CA LEU A 7 -5.54 9.47 -31.14
C LEU A 7 -5.33 7.98 -31.48
N VAL A 8 -4.77 7.23 -30.56
CA VAL A 8 -4.54 5.80 -30.71
C VAL A 8 -5.64 5.04 -29.96
N HIS A 9 -6.29 4.10 -30.63
CA HIS A 9 -7.21 3.20 -29.97
C HIS A 9 -6.48 2.38 -28.89
N ALA A 10 -7.09 2.28 -27.72
CA ALA A 10 -6.59 1.43 -26.64
C ALA A 10 -6.54 -0.03 -27.10
N PRO A 11 -5.39 -0.70 -27.00
CA PRO A 11 -5.28 -2.13 -27.30
C PRO A 11 -6.11 -2.97 -26.33
N GLU A 12 -6.67 -4.08 -26.79
CA GLU A 12 -7.52 -4.95 -25.97
C GLU A 12 -6.67 -5.78 -24.99
N PHE A 13 -7.28 -6.24 -23.91
CA PHE A 13 -6.63 -7.18 -22.99
C PHE A 13 -6.48 -8.56 -23.67
N PRO A 14 -5.28 -9.17 -23.62
CA PRO A 14 -5.07 -10.53 -24.09
C PRO A 14 -6.02 -11.51 -23.40
N PRO A 15 -6.50 -12.55 -24.11
CA PRO A 15 -7.32 -13.60 -23.50
C PRO A 15 -6.48 -14.43 -22.52
N GLY A 16 -7.15 -15.03 -21.53
CA GLY A 16 -6.52 -15.97 -20.59
C GLY A 16 -5.84 -15.35 -19.39
N LEU A 17 -5.85 -14.02 -19.24
CA LEU A 17 -5.32 -13.34 -18.04
C LEU A 17 -6.22 -13.62 -16.83
N THR A 18 -5.60 -13.70 -15.66
CA THR A 18 -6.31 -13.82 -14.38
C THR A 18 -6.91 -12.47 -13.98
N TRP A 19 -8.17 -12.50 -13.50
CA TRP A 19 -8.89 -11.32 -13.04
C TRP A 19 -9.38 -11.49 -11.61
N TYR A 20 -9.32 -10.38 -10.85
CA TYR A 20 -9.89 -10.25 -9.51
C TYR A 20 -10.93 -9.13 -9.46
N ASN A 21 -11.77 -9.14 -8.44
CA ASN A 21 -12.83 -8.15 -8.20
C ASN A 21 -13.81 -7.99 -9.40
N THR A 22 -13.99 -9.03 -10.18
CA THR A 22 -14.96 -9.07 -11.27
C THR A 22 -15.41 -10.52 -11.52
N PRO A 23 -16.71 -10.79 -11.85
CA PRO A 23 -17.21 -12.16 -12.07
C PRO A 23 -16.73 -12.77 -13.39
N ARG A 24 -16.24 -11.93 -14.30
CA ARG A 24 -15.74 -12.35 -15.62
C ARG A 24 -14.67 -11.35 -16.10
N PRO A 25 -13.76 -11.79 -16.97
CA PRO A 25 -12.83 -10.90 -17.63
C PRO A 25 -13.56 -9.72 -18.30
N LEU A 26 -13.00 -8.51 -18.13
CA LEU A 26 -13.48 -7.32 -18.80
C LEU A 26 -12.76 -7.16 -20.14
N THR A 27 -13.43 -6.48 -21.06
CA THR A 27 -12.85 -6.08 -22.34
C THR A 27 -13.01 -4.57 -22.53
N LEU A 28 -12.05 -3.90 -23.13
CA LEU A 28 -12.18 -2.48 -23.43
C LEU A 28 -13.28 -2.21 -24.45
N ALA A 29 -13.49 -3.13 -25.38
CA ALA A 29 -14.64 -3.09 -26.29
C ALA A 29 -15.96 -3.13 -25.51
N GLY A 30 -16.07 -3.98 -24.47
CA GLY A 30 -17.25 -4.05 -23.60
C GLY A 30 -17.46 -2.82 -22.71
N LEU A 31 -16.43 -2.01 -22.52
CA LEU A 31 -16.45 -0.78 -21.72
C LEU A 31 -16.67 0.49 -22.57
N ARG A 32 -16.86 0.37 -23.89
CA ARG A 32 -17.21 1.54 -24.73
C ARG A 32 -18.42 2.28 -24.17
N GLY A 33 -18.34 3.59 -24.21
CA GLY A 33 -19.31 4.49 -23.57
C GLY A 33 -18.98 4.84 -22.14
N LYS A 34 -17.88 4.30 -21.57
CA LYS A 34 -17.32 4.69 -20.27
C LYS A 34 -15.90 5.24 -20.44
N ALA A 35 -15.55 6.23 -19.64
CA ALA A 35 -14.14 6.59 -19.43
C ALA A 35 -13.47 5.49 -18.60
N VAL A 36 -12.28 5.04 -18.98
CA VAL A 36 -11.55 3.99 -18.27
C VAL A 36 -10.20 4.52 -17.82
N LEU A 37 -9.88 4.30 -16.56
CA LEU A 37 -8.57 4.59 -15.97
C LEU A 37 -7.86 3.29 -15.67
N LEU A 38 -6.78 2.98 -16.39
CA LEU A 38 -5.91 1.85 -16.09
C LEU A 38 -4.84 2.30 -15.10
N ASP A 39 -4.68 1.56 -14.00
CA ASP A 39 -3.60 1.73 -13.02
C ASP A 39 -2.59 0.59 -13.18
N PHE A 40 -1.44 0.88 -13.77
CA PHE A 40 -0.32 -0.07 -13.88
C PHE A 40 0.48 -0.04 -12.58
N TRP A 41 0.33 -1.08 -11.76
CA TRP A 41 0.86 -1.15 -10.41
C TRP A 41 1.58 -2.47 -10.09
N THR A 42 2.29 -2.49 -8.98
CA THR A 42 2.83 -3.69 -8.35
C THR A 42 2.79 -3.54 -6.83
N TYR A 43 2.57 -4.62 -6.10
CA TYR A 43 2.30 -4.54 -4.66
C TYR A 43 3.51 -4.23 -3.79
N CYS A 44 4.73 -4.31 -4.29
CA CYS A 44 5.94 -3.90 -3.58
C CYS A 44 6.37 -2.45 -3.84
N CYS A 45 5.60 -1.69 -4.61
CA CYS A 45 5.94 -0.32 -5.01
C CYS A 45 5.23 0.69 -4.11
N ILE A 46 5.98 1.39 -3.26
CA ILE A 46 5.39 2.39 -2.34
C ILE A 46 4.68 3.51 -3.09
N ASN A 47 5.20 3.98 -4.22
CA ASN A 47 4.56 5.02 -5.02
C ASN A 47 3.23 4.54 -5.63
N CYS A 48 3.10 3.24 -5.93
CA CYS A 48 1.81 2.65 -6.32
C CYS A 48 0.81 2.70 -5.15
N MET A 49 1.28 2.45 -3.92
CA MET A 49 0.42 2.54 -2.74
C MET A 49 -0.08 3.97 -2.49
N HIS A 50 0.70 4.99 -2.84
CA HIS A 50 0.29 6.40 -2.75
C HIS A 50 -0.83 6.77 -3.74
N VAL A 51 -0.97 6.04 -4.84
CA VAL A 51 -2.02 6.25 -5.83
C VAL A 51 -3.37 5.69 -5.36
N LEU A 52 -3.38 4.63 -4.55
CA LEU A 52 -4.63 3.97 -4.14
C LEU A 52 -5.64 4.88 -3.43
N PRO A 53 -5.26 5.77 -2.48
CA PRO A 53 -6.20 6.73 -1.91
C PRO A 53 -6.81 7.69 -2.95
N ASP A 54 -6.03 8.09 -3.95
CA ASP A 54 -6.50 8.94 -5.04
C ASP A 54 -7.50 8.19 -5.94
N LEU A 55 -7.25 6.91 -6.23
CA LEU A 55 -8.19 6.05 -6.97
C LEU A 55 -9.49 5.85 -6.18
N ASN A 56 -9.41 5.52 -4.89
CA ASN A 56 -10.59 5.39 -4.04
C ASN A 56 -11.44 6.65 -4.00
N TYR A 57 -10.79 7.83 -3.95
CA TYR A 57 -11.48 9.11 -4.03
C TYR A 57 -12.20 9.30 -5.37
N LEU A 58 -11.53 9.03 -6.49
CA LEU A 58 -12.11 9.14 -7.82
C LEU A 58 -13.28 8.16 -8.01
N GLU A 59 -13.14 6.91 -7.55
CA GLU A 59 -14.20 5.91 -7.60
C GLU A 59 -15.45 6.36 -6.81
N GLU A 60 -15.27 6.92 -5.62
CA GLU A 60 -16.41 7.42 -4.83
C GLU A 60 -17.02 8.70 -5.44
N ARG A 61 -16.16 9.63 -5.92
CA ARG A 61 -16.58 10.90 -6.55
C ARG A 61 -17.39 10.69 -7.82
N PHE A 62 -17.02 9.66 -8.61
CA PHE A 62 -17.63 9.35 -9.91
C PHE A 62 -18.41 8.02 -9.90
N LYS A 63 -18.87 7.54 -8.74
CA LYS A 63 -19.52 6.23 -8.59
C LYS A 63 -20.75 6.02 -9.46
N ASP A 64 -21.51 7.10 -9.72
CA ASP A 64 -22.72 7.10 -10.54
C ASP A 64 -22.44 7.53 -12.00
N ALA A 65 -21.20 7.89 -12.30
CA ALA A 65 -20.78 8.32 -13.63
C ALA A 65 -20.32 7.12 -14.48
N PRO A 66 -20.32 7.26 -15.81
CA PRO A 66 -19.78 6.27 -16.74
C PRO A 66 -18.22 6.28 -16.69
N PHE A 67 -17.68 5.88 -15.56
CA PHE A 67 -16.25 5.82 -15.27
C PHE A 67 -15.88 4.47 -14.67
N GLN A 68 -14.74 3.93 -15.04
CA GLN A 68 -14.23 2.64 -14.55
C GLN A 68 -12.73 2.70 -14.29
N VAL A 69 -12.31 2.34 -13.08
CA VAL A 69 -10.91 2.06 -12.76
C VAL A 69 -10.64 0.57 -12.97
N ILE A 70 -9.48 0.23 -13.53
CA ILE A 70 -8.98 -1.15 -13.67
C ILE A 70 -7.52 -1.15 -13.26
N GLY A 71 -7.17 -1.96 -12.24
CA GLY A 71 -5.79 -2.22 -11.88
C GLY A 71 -5.15 -3.22 -12.86
N VAL A 72 -3.95 -2.91 -13.34
CA VAL A 72 -3.14 -3.83 -14.15
C VAL A 72 -1.91 -4.16 -13.32
N HIS A 73 -1.91 -5.33 -12.69
CA HIS A 73 -0.79 -5.75 -11.86
C HIS A 73 0.32 -6.36 -12.71
N CYS A 74 1.48 -5.68 -12.74
CA CYS A 74 2.67 -6.12 -13.48
C CYS A 74 3.81 -6.39 -12.49
N ALA A 75 4.23 -7.66 -12.39
CA ALA A 75 5.19 -8.11 -11.40
C ALA A 75 6.58 -7.49 -11.58
N LYS A 76 7.10 -6.79 -10.57
CA LYS A 76 8.47 -6.26 -10.56
C LYS A 76 9.50 -7.32 -10.18
N PHE A 77 9.10 -8.27 -9.33
CA PHE A 77 9.93 -9.38 -8.84
C PHE A 77 9.27 -10.74 -9.10
N PRO A 78 10.04 -11.84 -9.19
CA PRO A 78 9.49 -13.17 -9.49
C PRO A 78 8.39 -13.63 -8.54
N ASN A 79 8.48 -13.31 -7.25
CA ASN A 79 7.47 -13.67 -6.24
C ASN A 79 6.13 -12.94 -6.43
N GLU A 80 6.11 -11.84 -7.18
CA GLU A 80 4.89 -11.10 -7.49
C GLU A 80 4.09 -11.71 -8.65
N LYS A 81 4.64 -12.70 -9.34
CA LYS A 81 3.94 -13.48 -10.37
C LYS A 81 3.00 -14.54 -9.80
N VAL A 82 3.07 -14.79 -8.49
CA VAL A 82 2.22 -15.79 -7.83
C VAL A 82 0.84 -15.22 -7.59
N ASP A 83 -0.18 -15.78 -8.22
CA ASP A 83 -1.58 -15.32 -8.15
C ASP A 83 -2.09 -15.11 -6.72
N GLY A 84 -1.81 -16.04 -5.81
CA GLY A 84 -2.19 -15.93 -4.40
C GLY A 84 -1.63 -14.69 -3.72
N HIS A 85 -0.41 -14.26 -4.07
CA HIS A 85 0.22 -13.08 -3.50
C HIS A 85 -0.45 -11.79 -4.00
N VAL A 86 -0.81 -11.72 -5.28
CA VAL A 86 -1.55 -10.58 -5.85
C VAL A 86 -2.91 -10.45 -5.16
N ARG A 87 -3.63 -11.56 -4.96
CA ARG A 87 -4.90 -11.56 -4.22
C ARG A 87 -4.75 -11.05 -2.79
N HIS A 88 -3.70 -11.49 -2.06
CA HIS A 88 -3.41 -11.00 -0.71
C HIS A 88 -3.12 -9.49 -0.71
N ALA A 89 -2.40 -8.99 -1.71
CA ALA A 89 -2.13 -7.57 -1.86
C ALA A 89 -3.42 -6.76 -2.11
N ILE A 90 -4.30 -7.23 -2.97
CA ILE A 90 -5.62 -6.62 -3.21
C ILE A 90 -6.41 -6.50 -1.91
N LEU A 91 -6.44 -7.55 -1.09
CA LEU A 91 -7.10 -7.54 0.22
C LEU A 91 -6.42 -6.60 1.21
N ARG A 92 -5.08 -6.67 1.28
CA ARG A 92 -4.26 -5.84 2.17
C ARG A 92 -4.47 -4.35 1.94
N TYR A 93 -4.55 -3.94 0.68
CA TYR A 93 -4.66 -2.55 0.30
C TYR A 93 -6.11 -2.08 0.07
N GLY A 94 -7.09 -2.96 0.29
CA GLY A 94 -8.52 -2.64 0.14
C GLY A 94 -8.90 -2.22 -1.28
N ILE A 95 -8.24 -2.77 -2.30
CA ILE A 95 -8.51 -2.48 -3.71
C ILE A 95 -9.90 -3.04 -4.06
N ARG A 96 -10.80 -2.19 -4.56
CA ARG A 96 -12.19 -2.56 -4.87
C ARG A 96 -12.46 -2.71 -6.36
N HIS A 97 -11.74 -1.98 -7.19
CA HIS A 97 -11.89 -2.06 -8.64
C HIS A 97 -11.40 -3.40 -9.19
N PRO A 98 -11.85 -3.79 -10.40
CA PRO A 98 -11.32 -4.94 -11.10
C PRO A 98 -9.81 -4.87 -11.28
N VAL A 99 -9.14 -6.01 -11.10
CA VAL A 99 -7.69 -6.12 -11.30
C VAL A 99 -7.41 -7.25 -12.30
N VAL A 100 -6.63 -6.94 -13.32
CA VAL A 100 -6.03 -7.91 -14.23
C VAL A 100 -4.58 -8.15 -13.86
N VAL A 101 -4.14 -9.41 -13.89
CA VAL A 101 -2.74 -9.80 -13.66
C VAL A 101 -2.06 -9.98 -14.99
N ASP A 102 -1.00 -9.22 -15.21
CA ASP A 102 -0.17 -9.20 -16.43
C ASP A 102 1.24 -9.77 -16.12
N PRO A 103 1.40 -11.11 -16.00
CA PRO A 103 2.62 -11.73 -15.53
C PRO A 103 3.77 -11.61 -16.53
N ASP A 104 3.47 -11.46 -17.81
CA ASP A 104 4.43 -11.43 -18.91
C ASP A 104 4.55 -10.06 -19.57
N PHE A 105 4.00 -9.02 -18.95
CA PHE A 105 4.05 -7.64 -19.44
C PHE A 105 3.40 -7.42 -20.81
N SER A 106 2.47 -8.25 -21.20
CA SER A 106 1.78 -8.15 -22.51
C SER A 106 0.90 -6.90 -22.59
N VAL A 107 0.13 -6.63 -21.53
CA VAL A 107 -0.67 -5.39 -21.40
C VAL A 107 0.25 -4.19 -21.22
N TRP A 108 1.24 -4.30 -20.34
CA TRP A 108 2.26 -3.27 -20.12
C TRP A 108 2.91 -2.79 -21.42
N GLN A 109 3.36 -3.72 -22.26
CA GLN A 109 4.02 -3.41 -23.53
C GLN A 109 3.05 -2.80 -24.54
N SER A 110 1.81 -3.33 -24.62
CA SER A 110 0.81 -2.83 -25.56
C SER A 110 0.40 -1.38 -25.28
N PHE A 111 0.43 -0.96 -24.02
CA PHE A 111 0.20 0.42 -23.59
C PHE A 111 1.47 1.26 -23.50
N ALA A 112 2.62 0.75 -23.94
CA ALA A 112 3.91 1.43 -23.90
C ALA A 112 4.31 1.97 -22.51
N VAL A 113 3.89 1.31 -21.43
CA VAL A 113 4.22 1.67 -20.05
C VAL A 113 5.71 1.41 -19.78
N ARG A 114 6.34 2.27 -18.97
CA ARG A 114 7.78 2.20 -18.69
C ARG A 114 8.15 2.33 -17.22
N ALA A 115 7.20 2.65 -16.35
CA ALA A 115 7.42 2.89 -14.93
C ALA A 115 6.20 2.53 -14.09
N TRP A 116 6.41 2.19 -12.81
CA TRP A 116 5.38 2.05 -11.79
C TRP A 116 5.38 3.27 -10.85
N PRO A 117 4.20 3.78 -10.49
CA PRO A 117 2.92 3.59 -11.15
C PRO A 117 2.84 4.34 -12.49
N THR A 118 1.95 3.92 -13.37
CA THR A 118 1.53 4.70 -14.54
C THR A 118 0.02 4.60 -14.66
N LEU A 119 -0.65 5.74 -14.75
CA LEU A 119 -2.08 5.80 -15.02
C LEU A 119 -2.31 6.09 -16.50
N VAL A 120 -3.21 5.32 -17.13
CA VAL A 120 -3.58 5.51 -18.54
C VAL A 120 -5.06 5.81 -18.62
N MET A 121 -5.41 6.99 -19.16
CA MET A 121 -6.79 7.41 -19.35
C MET A 121 -7.26 7.05 -20.77
N ILE A 122 -8.40 6.39 -20.84
CA ILE A 122 -9.09 6.01 -22.08
C ILE A 122 -10.45 6.69 -22.08
N ASP A 123 -10.79 7.34 -23.19
CA ASP A 123 -12.07 8.02 -23.36
C ASP A 123 -13.24 7.05 -23.64
N PRO A 124 -14.51 7.50 -23.62
CA PRO A 124 -15.67 6.67 -23.93
C PRO A 124 -15.70 6.09 -25.36
N LEU A 125 -14.97 6.69 -26.29
CA LEU A 125 -14.78 6.17 -27.65
C LEU A 125 -13.68 5.11 -27.72
N GLY A 126 -12.89 4.96 -26.63
CA GLY A 126 -11.82 3.99 -26.47
C GLY A 126 -10.48 4.43 -27.03
N TYR A 127 -10.24 5.69 -27.11
CA TYR A 127 -8.93 6.24 -27.42
C TYR A 127 -8.14 6.50 -26.15
N VAL A 128 -6.84 6.26 -26.20
CA VAL A 128 -5.90 6.68 -25.14
C VAL A 128 -5.74 8.19 -25.23
N VAL A 129 -6.16 8.89 -24.17
CA VAL A 129 -6.13 10.36 -24.09
C VAL A 129 -5.17 10.89 -23.03
N GLY A 130 -4.55 10.01 -22.24
CA GLY A 130 -3.57 10.41 -21.23
C GLY A 130 -2.67 9.27 -20.79
N HIS A 131 -1.38 9.57 -20.65
CA HIS A 131 -0.35 8.76 -20.02
C HIS A 131 0.25 9.56 -18.87
N LEU A 132 0.11 9.10 -17.65
CA LEU A 132 0.42 9.82 -16.42
C LEU A 132 1.37 8.96 -15.55
N PRO A 133 2.68 8.98 -15.82
CA PRO A 133 3.64 8.24 -15.02
C PRO A 133 3.86 8.91 -13.66
N GLY A 134 3.99 8.09 -12.61
CA GLY A 134 4.18 8.54 -11.24
C GLY A 134 2.88 8.75 -10.48
N GLU A 135 2.96 9.43 -9.35
CA GLU A 135 1.87 9.71 -8.41
C GLU A 135 1.40 11.18 -8.49
N GLY A 136 0.25 11.50 -7.83
CA GLY A 136 -0.20 12.89 -7.65
C GLY A 136 -1.03 13.46 -8.80
N HIS A 137 -1.63 12.62 -9.63
CA HIS A 137 -2.40 13.03 -10.81
C HIS A 137 -3.92 13.19 -10.56
N ARG A 138 -4.39 13.03 -9.31
CA ARG A 138 -5.82 13.06 -8.97
C ARG A 138 -6.55 14.29 -9.53
N ALA A 139 -6.04 15.48 -9.24
CA ALA A 139 -6.69 16.72 -9.66
C ALA A 139 -6.79 16.86 -11.19
N GLN A 140 -5.76 16.38 -11.92
CA GLN A 140 -5.77 16.39 -13.39
C GLN A 140 -6.81 15.42 -13.96
N ILE A 141 -6.93 14.21 -13.36
CA ILE A 141 -7.90 13.21 -13.79
C ILE A 141 -9.32 13.68 -13.46
N GLU A 142 -9.55 14.23 -12.26
CA GLU A 142 -10.83 14.77 -11.83
C GLU A 142 -11.29 15.88 -12.79
N ALA A 143 -10.45 16.88 -13.08
CA ALA A 143 -10.75 17.96 -14.00
C ALA A 143 -11.06 17.45 -15.43
N TYR A 144 -10.31 16.45 -15.91
CA TYR A 144 -10.60 15.82 -17.19
C TYR A 144 -11.99 15.18 -17.21
N LEU A 145 -12.33 14.36 -16.20
CA LEU A 145 -13.62 13.67 -16.13
C LEU A 145 -14.79 14.68 -16.04
N GLU A 146 -14.65 15.72 -15.23
CA GLU A 146 -15.65 16.77 -15.07
C GLU A 146 -15.91 17.54 -16.38
N GLN A 147 -14.88 17.76 -17.17
CA GLN A 147 -14.99 18.44 -18.46
C GLN A 147 -15.45 17.52 -19.59
N ALA A 148 -14.89 16.32 -19.69
CA ALA A 148 -15.07 15.43 -20.84
C ALA A 148 -16.40 14.67 -20.82
N LEU A 149 -16.84 14.14 -19.66
CA LEU A 149 -18.06 13.33 -19.59
C LEU A 149 -19.32 14.06 -20.05
N PRO A 150 -19.57 15.36 -19.68
CA PRO A 150 -20.70 16.10 -20.23
C PRO A 150 -20.64 16.28 -21.75
N GLN A 151 -19.44 16.47 -22.30
CA GLN A 151 -19.26 16.61 -23.76
C GLN A 151 -19.58 15.32 -24.50
N TYR A 152 -19.10 14.16 -23.99
CA TYR A 152 -19.43 12.85 -24.57
C TYR A 152 -20.91 12.47 -24.40
N ARG A 153 -21.57 12.93 -23.32
CA ARG A 153 -23.04 12.82 -23.17
C ARG A 153 -23.78 13.59 -24.24
N ALA A 154 -23.38 14.83 -24.46
CA ALA A 154 -24.01 15.68 -25.53
C ALA A 154 -23.84 15.07 -26.93
N GLN A 155 -22.79 14.29 -27.15
CA GLN A 155 -22.53 13.56 -28.40
C GLN A 155 -23.29 12.21 -28.48
N GLY A 156 -23.99 11.79 -27.41
CA GLY A 156 -24.68 10.49 -27.37
C GLY A 156 -23.75 9.29 -27.29
N VAL A 157 -22.50 9.49 -26.92
CA VAL A 157 -21.46 8.42 -26.87
C VAL A 157 -21.51 7.65 -25.55
N VAL A 158 -21.93 8.32 -24.47
CA VAL A 158 -21.89 7.78 -23.12
C VAL A 158 -22.92 6.67 -22.92
N ARG A 159 -22.49 5.56 -22.31
CA ARG A 159 -23.38 4.52 -21.78
C ARG A 159 -23.48 4.73 -20.27
N GLU A 160 -24.64 5.20 -19.83
CA GLU A 160 -24.89 5.46 -18.43
C GLU A 160 -24.75 4.21 -17.54
N GLY A 161 -24.49 4.42 -16.28
CA GLY A 161 -24.27 3.40 -15.25
C GLY A 161 -22.87 3.47 -14.66
N GLY A 162 -22.82 3.32 -13.33
CA GLY A 162 -21.59 3.40 -12.54
C GLY A 162 -20.57 2.30 -12.86
N ALA A 163 -19.47 2.34 -12.14
CA ALA A 163 -18.39 1.37 -12.24
C ALA A 163 -18.84 -0.06 -11.87
N VAL A 164 -18.17 -1.04 -12.45
CA VAL A 164 -18.23 -2.41 -11.97
C VAL A 164 -17.29 -2.49 -10.76
N THR A 165 -17.87 -2.51 -9.56
CA THR A 165 -17.14 -2.71 -8.31
C THR A 165 -17.75 -3.89 -7.58
N TYR A 166 -16.91 -4.81 -7.10
CA TYR A 166 -17.35 -5.89 -6.23
C TYR A 166 -16.84 -5.63 -4.84
N LEU A 167 -17.79 -5.51 -3.90
CA LEU A 167 -17.49 -5.34 -2.51
C LEU A 167 -16.86 -6.61 -1.92
N GLU A 168 -16.03 -6.43 -0.91
CA GLU A 168 -15.35 -7.41 -0.08
C GLU A 168 -16.16 -8.69 0.30
N ARG A 169 -17.49 -8.64 0.22
CA ARG A 169 -18.38 -9.77 0.50
C ARG A 169 -18.12 -10.97 -0.42
N ASP A 170 -17.81 -10.74 -1.70
CA ASP A 170 -17.62 -11.81 -2.68
C ASP A 170 -16.24 -12.47 -2.52
N LEU A 171 -15.26 -11.75 -1.98
CA LEU A 171 -13.95 -12.30 -1.67
C LEU A 171 -13.97 -13.15 -0.39
N ARG A 172 -14.84 -12.85 0.58
CA ARG A 172 -15.01 -13.66 1.80
C ARG A 172 -15.71 -15.00 1.53
N GLY A 173 -16.61 -15.04 0.54
CA GLY A 173 -17.32 -16.25 0.12
C GLY A 173 -16.49 -17.23 -0.71
N SER A 174 -15.36 -16.81 -1.25
CA SER A 174 -14.55 -17.60 -2.18
C SER A 174 -13.49 -18.51 -1.52
N GLY A 175 -13.65 -18.85 -0.22
CA GLY A 175 -12.87 -19.92 0.42
C GLY A 175 -11.39 -19.61 0.63
N LEU A 176 -11.03 -18.34 0.90
CA LEU A 176 -9.74 -18.05 1.53
C LEU A 176 -9.74 -18.73 2.89
N PRO A 177 -8.82 -19.67 3.16
CA PRO A 177 -8.68 -20.18 4.50
C PRO A 177 -8.34 -18.99 5.39
N GLY A 178 -9.14 -18.72 6.41
CA GLY A 178 -8.86 -17.77 7.49
C GLY A 178 -7.66 -18.17 8.36
N ARG A 179 -6.80 -19.00 7.81
CA ARG A 179 -5.55 -19.46 8.34
C ARG A 179 -4.48 -19.19 7.29
N LEU A 180 -3.73 -18.12 7.48
CA LEU A 180 -2.30 -18.24 7.22
C LEU A 180 -1.76 -19.17 8.30
N ALA A 181 -1.97 -20.48 8.12
CA ALA A 181 -1.15 -21.46 8.78
C ALA A 181 0.26 -21.12 8.32
N GLY A 182 1.14 -20.73 9.28
CA GLY A 182 2.53 -20.53 8.97
C GLY A 182 3.05 -21.79 8.32
N GLN A 183 3.22 -21.78 7.00
CA GLN A 183 4.05 -22.73 6.33
C GLN A 183 5.45 -22.41 6.82
N ALA A 184 5.95 -23.25 7.73
CA ALA A 184 7.36 -23.26 8.06
C ALA A 184 8.10 -23.33 6.73
N LEU A 185 8.95 -22.33 6.45
CA LEU A 185 9.94 -22.42 5.39
C LEU A 185 10.76 -23.68 5.67
N GLN A 186 10.55 -24.75 4.93
CA GLN A 186 11.46 -25.87 4.89
C GLN A 186 12.72 -25.34 4.22
N GLN A 187 13.73 -25.06 5.02
CA GLN A 187 15.08 -24.94 4.51
C GLN A 187 15.53 -26.33 4.08
N ASP A 188 15.97 -26.47 2.84
CA ASP A 188 16.64 -27.67 2.37
C ASP A 188 17.80 -27.98 3.31
N ALA A 189 17.80 -29.22 3.78
CA ALA A 189 18.67 -29.72 4.80
C ALA A 189 20.12 -29.76 4.30
N GLY A 190 20.97 -28.99 4.93
CA GLY A 190 22.42 -29.06 4.80
C GLY A 190 23.18 -29.04 6.11
N THR A 191 22.53 -29.11 7.29
CA THR A 191 23.22 -29.24 8.58
C THR A 191 22.32 -29.87 9.63
N ASP A 192 22.88 -30.79 10.38
CA ASP A 192 22.32 -31.69 11.41
C ASP A 192 21.73 -31.00 12.66
N ARG A 193 20.78 -30.11 12.52
CA ARG A 193 19.85 -29.75 13.60
C ARG A 193 18.55 -29.17 13.00
N PRO A 194 17.40 -29.83 13.24
CA PRO A 194 16.13 -29.22 12.86
C PRO A 194 15.94 -27.95 13.67
N PRO A 195 15.61 -26.81 13.04
CA PRO A 195 15.17 -25.64 13.77
C PRO A 195 13.92 -26.02 14.56
N ARG A 196 13.88 -25.68 15.85
CA ARG A 196 12.67 -25.83 16.65
C ARG A 196 11.54 -25.09 15.92
N ALA A 197 10.43 -25.80 15.67
CA ALA A 197 9.24 -25.20 15.09
C ALA A 197 8.88 -23.96 15.91
N SER A 198 8.92 -22.79 15.27
CA SER A 198 8.47 -21.55 15.88
C SER A 198 6.98 -21.69 16.15
N ARG A 199 6.57 -21.62 17.43
CA ARG A 199 5.14 -21.51 17.76
C ARG A 199 4.62 -20.19 17.20
N PRO A 200 3.46 -20.18 16.55
CA PRO A 200 2.81 -18.93 16.17
C PRO A 200 2.59 -18.07 17.42
N VAL A 201 2.93 -16.78 17.34
CA VAL A 201 2.58 -15.83 18.41
C VAL A 201 1.06 -15.73 18.45
N GLN A 202 0.44 -16.22 19.53
CA GLN A 202 -1.00 -16.14 19.74
C GLN A 202 -1.31 -14.94 20.64
N GLY A 203 -1.90 -13.89 20.10
CA GLY A 203 -2.41 -12.77 20.90
C GLY A 203 -3.86 -12.98 21.30
N ALA A 204 -4.23 -12.49 22.49
CA ALA A 204 -5.57 -12.64 23.08
C ALA A 204 -6.69 -11.95 22.27
N ASP A 205 -6.36 -11.02 21.36
CA ASP A 205 -7.34 -10.17 20.70
C ASP A 205 -7.75 -10.60 19.29
N ALA A 206 -7.25 -11.73 18.80
CA ALA A 206 -7.58 -12.28 17.48
C ALA A 206 -9.08 -12.60 17.31
N ALA A 207 -9.79 -12.83 18.41
CA ALA A 207 -11.22 -13.15 18.43
C ALA A 207 -12.11 -11.93 18.13
N ALA A 208 -11.66 -10.71 18.39
CA ALA A 208 -12.47 -9.50 18.24
C ALA A 208 -12.53 -8.98 16.80
N MET A 209 -11.58 -9.38 15.93
CA MET A 209 -11.45 -8.88 14.54
C MET A 209 -11.75 -9.93 13.46
N GLY A 210 -12.15 -11.15 13.83
CA GLY A 210 -12.47 -12.22 12.86
C GLY A 210 -11.27 -12.74 12.06
N THR A 211 -10.04 -12.35 12.41
CA THR A 211 -8.80 -12.85 11.83
C THR A 211 -8.11 -13.79 12.82
N ALA A 212 -7.76 -14.99 12.39
CA ALA A 212 -7.19 -16.04 13.23
C ALA A 212 -5.71 -15.80 13.62
N THR A 213 -5.14 -14.63 13.35
CA THR A 213 -3.73 -14.34 13.61
C THR A 213 -3.58 -13.16 14.57
N ALA A 214 -2.64 -13.30 15.53
CA ALA A 214 -2.32 -12.24 16.48
C ALA A 214 -1.68 -11.00 15.84
N LEU A 215 -1.11 -11.14 14.66
CA LEU A 215 -0.45 -10.09 13.87
C LEU A 215 -1.07 -10.03 12.48
N LEU A 216 -1.12 -8.82 11.92
CA LEU A 216 -1.59 -8.56 10.56
C LEU A 216 -0.50 -7.85 9.76
N TYR A 217 0.02 -8.53 8.73
CA TYR A 217 1.10 -8.01 7.85
C TYR A 217 2.30 -7.44 8.62
N PRO A 218 2.97 -8.20 9.50
CA PRO A 218 4.09 -7.70 10.28
C PRO A 218 5.21 -7.19 9.36
N GLY A 219 5.68 -5.97 9.63
CA GLY A 219 6.69 -5.29 8.81
C GLY A 219 8.11 -5.64 9.22
N LYS A 220 8.49 -5.35 10.45
CA LYS A 220 9.83 -5.58 10.98
C LYS A 220 9.81 -6.09 12.42
N VAL A 221 10.87 -6.81 12.79
CA VAL A 221 11.15 -7.24 14.15
C VAL A 221 12.44 -6.55 14.60
N ALA A 222 12.45 -6.03 15.82
CA ALA A 222 13.64 -5.50 16.49
C ALA A 222 13.79 -6.13 17.87
N ALA A 223 15.02 -6.52 18.24
CA ALA A 223 15.30 -7.04 19.57
C ALA A 223 15.47 -5.89 20.56
N ASP A 224 14.98 -6.10 21.79
CA ASP A 224 15.34 -5.36 22.98
C ASP A 224 16.21 -6.24 23.87
N PRO A 225 17.55 -6.13 23.77
CA PRO A 225 18.44 -6.97 24.55
C PRO A 225 18.37 -6.69 26.06
N ALA A 226 17.99 -5.48 26.47
CA ALA A 226 17.91 -5.08 27.88
C ALA A 226 16.71 -5.76 28.58
N ALA A 227 15.55 -5.75 27.93
CA ALA A 227 14.36 -6.43 28.42
C ALA A 227 14.33 -7.92 28.06
N GLY A 228 15.11 -8.36 27.08
CA GLY A 228 15.08 -9.71 26.54
C GLY A 228 13.79 -10.01 25.76
N THR A 229 13.18 -9.00 25.15
CA THR A 229 11.94 -9.07 24.39
C THR A 229 12.17 -8.73 22.91
N LEU A 230 11.14 -8.89 22.10
CA LEU A 230 11.11 -8.50 20.70
C LEU A 230 10.00 -7.46 20.49
N TRP A 231 10.28 -6.47 19.67
CA TRP A 231 9.28 -5.52 19.16
C TRP A 231 8.93 -5.86 17.72
N ILE A 232 7.64 -5.88 17.39
CA ILE A 232 7.13 -6.20 16.08
C ILE A 232 6.28 -5.01 15.59
N ALA A 233 6.56 -4.53 14.38
CA ALA A 233 5.66 -3.63 13.68
C ALA A 233 4.46 -4.44 13.17
N ASP A 234 3.33 -4.37 13.86
CA ASP A 234 2.06 -5.00 13.47
C ASP A 234 1.34 -4.05 12.50
N THR A 235 1.89 -3.99 11.29
CA THR A 235 1.62 -2.97 10.28
C THR A 235 0.15 -2.85 9.93
N GLY A 236 -0.53 -3.99 9.74
CA GLY A 236 -1.94 -4.00 9.34
C GLY A 236 -2.91 -3.65 10.46
N HIS A 237 -2.48 -3.78 11.73
CA HIS A 237 -3.26 -3.31 12.88
C HIS A 237 -2.88 -1.89 13.32
N HIS A 238 -1.98 -1.21 12.60
CA HIS A 238 -1.52 0.14 12.96
C HIS A 238 -0.97 0.22 14.41
N GLN A 239 -0.25 -0.82 14.83
CA GLN A 239 0.27 -0.99 16.19
C GLN A 239 1.70 -1.51 16.20
N LEU A 240 2.30 -1.46 17.38
CA LEU A 240 3.50 -2.21 17.73
C LEU A 240 3.12 -3.28 18.75
N ALA A 241 3.75 -4.45 18.69
CA ALA A 241 3.60 -5.52 19.68
C ALA A 241 4.95 -5.80 20.32
N GLU A 242 5.02 -5.78 21.64
CA GLU A 242 6.12 -6.33 22.40
C GLU A 242 5.84 -7.79 22.70
N VAL A 243 6.82 -8.66 22.45
CA VAL A 243 6.67 -10.11 22.51
C VAL A 243 7.77 -10.70 23.37
N GLY A 244 7.40 -11.54 24.31
CA GLY A 244 8.31 -12.28 25.18
C GLY A 244 8.97 -13.46 24.48
N LYS A 245 9.85 -14.14 25.22
CA LYS A 245 10.66 -15.27 24.71
C LYS A 245 9.83 -16.47 24.27
N ASP A 246 8.65 -16.67 24.88
CA ASP A 246 7.76 -17.78 24.59
C ASP A 246 6.72 -17.42 23.50
N GLY A 247 6.83 -16.22 22.93
CA GLY A 247 5.97 -15.72 21.85
C GLY A 247 4.65 -15.12 22.34
N GLU A 248 4.51 -14.88 23.65
CA GLU A 248 3.37 -14.16 24.22
C GLU A 248 3.45 -12.66 23.92
N VAL A 249 2.34 -12.03 23.60
CA VAL A 249 2.24 -10.58 23.47
C VAL A 249 2.14 -9.97 24.86
N LEU A 250 3.18 -9.22 25.27
CA LEU A 250 3.26 -8.58 26.57
C LEU A 250 2.46 -7.29 26.61
N ARG A 251 2.57 -6.47 25.55
CA ARG A 251 1.80 -5.22 25.40
C ARG A 251 1.72 -4.79 23.94
N ARG A 252 0.78 -3.88 23.67
CA ARG A 252 0.61 -3.23 22.38
C ARG A 252 0.69 -1.72 22.53
N ILE A 253 1.27 -1.06 21.54
CA ILE A 253 1.38 0.40 21.45
C ILE A 253 0.69 0.85 20.15
N GLY A 254 -0.22 1.80 20.26
CA GLY A 254 -1.10 2.26 19.20
C GLY A 254 -2.55 1.84 19.46
N SER A 255 -3.51 2.66 19.05
CA SER A 255 -4.94 2.42 19.28
C SER A 255 -5.55 1.32 18.41
N GLY A 256 -4.83 0.82 17.42
CA GLY A 256 -5.36 -0.09 16.39
C GLY A 256 -6.10 0.59 15.24
N ARG A 257 -6.17 1.92 15.24
CA ARG A 257 -6.75 2.72 14.15
C ARG A 257 -5.68 3.55 13.46
N ALA A 258 -5.74 3.62 12.14
CA ALA A 258 -4.86 4.50 11.36
C ALA A 258 -5.07 5.97 11.76
N GLY A 259 -3.98 6.72 11.87
CA GLY A 259 -4.02 8.15 12.17
C GLY A 259 -2.67 8.67 12.64
N PHE A 260 -2.58 9.97 12.89
CA PHE A 260 -1.37 10.66 13.32
C PHE A 260 -1.64 11.43 14.62
N ALA A 261 -1.26 10.83 15.74
CA ALA A 261 -1.33 11.46 17.06
C ALA A 261 -0.27 10.92 18.00
N ASP A 262 0.36 11.80 18.76
CA ASP A 262 1.22 11.46 19.89
C ASP A 262 0.36 11.10 21.10
N GLY A 263 0.91 10.35 22.06
CA GLY A 263 0.16 10.04 23.28
C GLY A 263 0.63 8.80 24.03
N GLY A 264 -0.16 8.37 25.01
CA GLY A 264 0.07 7.11 25.72
C GLY A 264 -0.18 5.88 24.84
N PRO A 265 0.13 4.68 25.36
CA PRO A 265 0.14 3.44 24.56
C PRO A 265 -1.15 3.16 23.80
N GLN A 266 -2.30 3.44 24.38
CA GLN A 266 -3.61 3.19 23.76
C GLN A 266 -4.23 4.43 23.08
N ALA A 267 -3.64 5.62 23.28
CA ALA A 267 -4.14 6.88 22.72
C ALA A 267 -3.41 7.27 21.42
N ALA A 268 -2.16 6.85 21.27
CA ALA A 268 -1.37 7.14 20.09
C ALA A 268 -2.01 6.54 18.83
N LEU A 269 -1.95 7.29 17.73
CA LEU A 269 -2.36 6.83 16.41
C LEU A 269 -1.13 6.67 15.53
N LEU A 270 -0.99 5.48 14.96
CA LEU A 270 0.03 5.10 13.99
C LEU A 270 -0.66 4.78 12.65
N ASN A 271 0.12 4.77 11.57
CA ASN A 271 -0.41 4.37 10.27
C ASN A 271 0.60 3.52 9.51
N THR A 272 0.31 2.23 9.39
CA THR A 272 1.16 1.23 8.72
C THR A 272 2.65 1.33 9.10
N PRO A 273 2.99 1.23 10.41
CA PRO A 273 4.38 1.26 10.86
C PRO A 273 5.17 0.11 10.21
N GLN A 274 6.41 0.37 9.78
CA GLN A 274 7.26 -0.60 9.10
C GLN A 274 8.57 -0.84 9.87
N GLY A 275 9.54 0.06 9.73
CA GLY A 275 10.88 -0.09 10.28
C GLY A 275 10.97 0.17 11.78
N LEU A 276 11.84 -0.55 12.48
CA LEU A 276 12.03 -0.46 13.92
C LEU A 276 13.52 -0.45 14.29
N SER A 277 13.89 0.32 15.32
CA SER A 277 15.23 0.31 15.93
C SER A 277 15.13 0.61 17.42
N VAL A 278 15.58 -0.34 18.26
CA VAL A 278 15.68 -0.14 19.71
C VAL A 278 17.03 0.45 20.05
N ALA A 279 17.05 1.55 20.78
CA ALA A 279 18.27 2.18 21.31
C ALA A 279 17.95 3.15 22.45
N ASP A 280 18.87 3.26 23.43
CA ASP A 280 18.86 4.30 24.47
C ASP A 280 17.52 4.43 25.22
N GLY A 281 16.87 3.31 25.55
CA GLY A 281 15.58 3.29 26.26
C GLY A 281 14.38 3.71 25.41
N ALA A 282 14.54 3.81 24.08
CA ALA A 282 13.49 4.13 23.14
C ALA A 282 13.41 3.13 21.97
N LEU A 283 12.22 2.95 21.43
CA LEU A 283 11.98 2.28 20.17
C LEU A 283 11.65 3.34 19.12
N TYR A 284 12.55 3.53 18.17
CA TYR A 284 12.31 4.39 17.01
C TYR A 284 11.59 3.59 15.92
N LEU A 285 10.62 4.21 15.26
CA LEU A 285 9.86 3.56 14.19
C LEU A 285 9.64 4.47 12.99
N ALA A 286 9.62 3.84 11.82
CA ALA A 286 9.15 4.44 10.58
C ALA A 286 7.63 4.29 10.53
N ASP A 287 6.90 5.35 10.80
CA ASP A 287 5.44 5.44 10.71
C ASP A 287 5.06 5.82 9.27
N THR A 288 5.18 4.82 8.39
CA THR A 288 5.30 4.97 6.94
C THR A 288 4.09 5.67 6.32
N GLY A 289 2.87 5.28 6.70
CA GLY A 289 1.65 5.88 6.19
C GLY A 289 1.38 7.29 6.72
N ASN A 290 2.08 7.68 7.80
CA ASN A 290 2.07 9.04 8.33
C ASN A 290 3.28 9.87 7.88
N HIS A 291 4.14 9.33 7.02
CA HIS A 291 5.32 10.04 6.54
C HIS A 291 6.17 10.66 7.68
N ALA A 292 6.33 9.91 8.77
CA ALA A 292 6.97 10.40 9.99
C ALA A 292 7.89 9.35 10.63
N ILE A 293 8.85 9.81 11.42
CA ILE A 293 9.60 9.00 12.39
C ILE A 293 9.05 9.29 13.76
N ARG A 294 8.69 8.22 14.49
CA ARG A 294 8.18 8.32 15.86
C ARG A 294 9.15 7.63 16.83
N ALA A 295 9.05 7.98 18.08
CA ALA A 295 9.73 7.28 19.17
C ALA A 295 8.71 6.82 20.20
N VAL A 296 8.92 5.61 20.72
CA VAL A 296 8.22 5.08 21.89
C VAL A 296 9.22 5.04 23.05
N GLU A 297 8.92 5.71 24.13
CA GLU A 297 9.65 5.54 25.39
C GLU A 297 9.32 4.15 25.95
N LEU A 298 10.34 3.29 26.12
CA LEU A 298 10.11 1.87 26.43
C LEU A 298 9.44 1.67 27.77
N ASP A 299 9.74 2.48 28.79
CA ASP A 299 9.17 2.35 30.13
C ASP A 299 7.69 2.70 30.18
N SER A 300 7.32 3.87 29.62
CA SER A 300 5.96 4.39 29.68
C SER A 300 5.07 3.96 28.52
N GLY A 301 5.66 3.54 27.40
CA GLY A 301 4.97 3.29 26.13
C GLY A 301 4.48 4.57 25.43
N ARG A 302 4.91 5.75 25.88
CA ARG A 302 4.52 7.04 25.31
C ARG A 302 5.13 7.20 23.92
N VAL A 303 4.28 7.54 22.95
CA VAL A 303 4.65 7.81 21.56
C VAL A 303 4.82 9.30 21.35
N THR A 304 5.93 9.70 20.70
CA THR A 304 6.20 11.09 20.29
C THR A 304 6.71 11.15 18.87
N THR A 305 6.45 12.25 18.17
CA THR A 305 6.98 12.50 16.82
C THR A 305 8.41 13.02 16.92
N VAL A 306 9.33 12.38 16.19
CA VAL A 306 10.76 12.74 16.13
C VAL A 306 11.07 13.55 14.87
N ALA A 307 10.49 13.17 13.74
CA ALA A 307 10.65 13.87 12.46
C ALA A 307 9.44 13.64 11.56
N GLY A 308 9.15 14.59 10.68
CA GLY A 308 7.98 14.57 9.80
C GLY A 308 6.85 15.44 10.31
N THR A 309 5.95 15.82 9.42
CA THR A 309 4.78 16.66 9.69
C THR A 309 3.46 15.88 9.71
N GLY A 310 3.50 14.59 9.38
CA GLY A 310 2.30 13.78 9.12
C GLY A 310 1.80 13.88 7.67
N GLU A 311 2.38 14.75 6.86
CA GLU A 311 2.02 14.95 5.46
C GLU A 311 3.11 14.43 4.52
N GLN A 312 2.69 13.91 3.35
CA GLN A 312 3.62 13.46 2.32
C GLN A 312 4.35 14.62 1.65
N ALA A 313 5.68 14.54 1.58
CA ALA A 313 6.49 15.47 0.81
C ALA A 313 6.30 15.22 -0.70
N ARG A 314 5.57 16.08 -1.39
CA ARG A 314 5.21 15.87 -2.81
C ARG A 314 6.35 16.16 -3.78
N HIS A 315 7.11 17.22 -3.64
CA HIS A 315 8.21 17.57 -4.56
C HIS A 315 9.36 18.26 -3.84
N GLY A 316 10.60 17.92 -4.22
CA GLY A 316 11.79 18.71 -3.94
C GLY A 316 12.10 18.97 -2.45
N ALA A 317 11.58 18.18 -1.52
CA ALA A 317 11.86 18.37 -0.09
C ALA A 317 13.37 18.36 0.15
N LYS A 318 13.89 19.49 0.58
CA LYS A 318 15.24 19.65 1.10
C LYS A 318 15.19 19.40 2.60
N GLY A 319 16.29 18.95 3.19
CA GLY A 319 16.40 18.83 4.64
C GLY A 319 16.09 20.17 5.34
N GLY A 320 15.69 20.09 6.61
CA GLY A 320 15.31 21.26 7.41
C GLY A 320 15.04 20.87 8.87
N PRO A 321 14.38 21.74 9.66
CA PRO A 321 13.96 21.40 11.02
C PRO A 321 13.08 20.16 11.03
N VAL A 322 13.40 19.18 11.87
CA VAL A 322 12.85 17.82 11.81
C VAL A 322 11.32 17.76 11.90
N LEU A 323 10.70 18.61 12.73
CA LEU A 323 9.23 18.65 12.91
C LEU A 323 8.53 19.59 11.92
N GLN A 324 9.25 20.25 11.03
CA GLN A 324 8.71 21.15 10.00
C GLN A 324 8.99 20.65 8.60
N THR A 325 9.72 19.54 8.48
CA THR A 325 10.09 18.94 7.19
C THR A 325 9.19 17.74 6.94
N ALA A 326 8.35 17.81 5.92
CA ALA A 326 7.56 16.67 5.46
C ALA A 326 8.48 15.57 4.92
N LEU A 327 8.20 14.33 5.28
CA LEU A 327 8.90 13.14 4.79
C LEU A 327 8.10 12.46 3.68
N ASN A 328 8.69 11.48 3.00
CA ASN A 328 7.99 10.70 1.99
C ASN A 328 8.23 9.21 2.19
N SER A 329 7.32 8.58 2.92
CA SER A 329 7.29 7.15 3.23
C SER A 329 8.63 6.64 3.76
N PRO A 330 9.03 7.05 4.97
CA PRO A 330 10.13 6.39 5.66
C PRO A 330 9.78 4.91 5.80
N TRP A 331 10.68 4.02 5.35
CA TRP A 331 10.43 2.58 5.34
C TRP A 331 11.14 1.84 6.43
N ASP A 332 12.37 2.22 6.69
CA ASP A 332 13.18 1.67 7.77
C ASP A 332 13.98 2.74 8.48
N VAL A 333 14.34 2.46 9.73
CA VAL A 333 15.13 3.35 10.58
C VAL A 333 16.15 2.52 11.36
N VAL A 334 17.37 3.05 11.46
CA VAL A 334 18.45 2.49 12.28
C VAL A 334 19.05 3.60 13.12
N HIS A 335 19.15 3.37 14.43
CA HIS A 335 19.89 4.24 15.33
C HIS A 335 21.38 3.90 15.35
N LYS A 336 22.23 4.91 15.27
CA LYS A 336 23.67 4.79 15.49
C LYS A 336 24.24 6.13 16.01
N ASP A 337 24.91 6.07 17.13
CA ASP A 337 25.68 7.21 17.71
C ASP A 337 24.85 8.52 17.78
N GLY A 338 23.63 8.46 18.33
CA GLY A 338 22.73 9.60 18.46
C GLY A 338 22.11 10.10 17.15
N THR A 339 22.25 9.34 16.07
CA THR A 339 21.70 9.66 14.76
C THR A 339 20.76 8.56 14.27
N LEU A 340 19.60 8.92 13.75
CA LEU A 340 18.74 8.00 13.02
C LEU A 340 19.05 8.07 11.52
N TYR A 341 19.32 6.93 10.93
CA TYR A 341 19.43 6.76 9.48
C TYR A 341 18.12 6.19 8.97
N VAL A 342 17.51 6.85 8.01
CA VAL A 342 16.15 6.57 7.54
C VAL A 342 16.18 6.22 6.06
N ALA A 343 15.71 5.01 5.71
CA ALA A 343 15.45 4.62 4.33
C ALA A 343 14.15 5.30 3.86
N MET A 344 14.29 6.32 3.01
CA MET A 344 13.17 7.10 2.49
C MET A 344 12.67 6.50 1.17
N ALA A 345 11.77 5.50 1.25
CA ALA A 345 11.35 4.70 0.10
C ALA A 345 10.68 5.53 -1.00
N GLY A 346 9.82 6.48 -0.64
CA GLY A 346 9.11 7.32 -1.60
C GLY A 346 10.02 8.32 -2.35
N ARG A 347 11.31 8.39 -2.02
CA ARG A 347 12.29 9.29 -2.65
C ARG A 347 13.56 8.59 -3.12
N HIS A 348 13.69 7.29 -2.88
CA HIS A 348 14.91 6.53 -3.17
C HIS A 348 16.16 7.15 -2.54
N GLN A 349 16.04 7.62 -1.28
CA GLN A 349 17.08 8.36 -0.56
C GLN A 349 17.36 7.75 0.80
N LEU A 350 18.55 7.96 1.31
CA LEU A 350 18.90 7.76 2.70
C LEU A 350 18.97 9.13 3.40
N TRP A 351 18.20 9.29 4.46
CA TRP A 351 18.16 10.49 5.26
C TRP A 351 18.78 10.24 6.63
N ARG A 352 19.26 11.30 7.28
CA ARG A 352 19.71 11.26 8.67
C ARG A 352 18.95 12.29 9.50
N VAL A 353 18.57 11.89 10.69
CA VAL A 353 17.94 12.75 11.70
C VAL A 353 18.86 12.76 12.92
N GLN A 354 19.42 13.93 13.25
CA GLN A 354 20.24 14.08 14.45
C GLN A 354 19.32 14.19 15.65
N LEU A 355 19.47 13.30 16.61
CA LEU A 355 18.75 13.39 17.89
C LEU A 355 19.40 14.44 18.78
N ALA A 356 18.57 15.16 19.55
CA ALA A 356 19.08 16.04 20.60
C ALA A 356 19.86 15.19 21.62
N ARG A 357 21.02 15.66 22.04
CA ARG A 357 21.75 15.03 23.16
C ARG A 357 20.87 15.12 24.40
N ARG A 358 20.55 13.97 24.98
CA ARG A 358 19.87 13.90 26.27
C ARG A 358 20.85 14.23 27.40
#